data_80e4ce50ae700371f13859b0e427aba1
#
_entry.id   80e4ce50ae700371f13859b0e427aba1
#
_cell.length_a   1.000
_cell.length_b   1.000
_cell.length_c   1.000
_cell.angle_alpha   90.00
_cell.angle_beta   90.00
_cell.angle_gamma   90.00
#
_symmetry.space_group_name_H-M   'P 1'
#
loop_
_entity.id
_entity.type
_entity.pdbx_description
1 polymer ?
#
loop_
_entity_poly.entity_id
_entity_poly.type
_entity_poly.pdbx_seq_one_letter_code
_entity_poly.pdbx_strand_id
1 'polypeptide(L)'
;MKQKKVRLLGLLLAAVLLLGCLPVQALAAQSGWFYLVVDWNGTLLIAPERVAYTADQTIFEALNASGHSFGPDENSVTQIDGKTGNFIRSDETGSHDLTRNAAQAGIRYLCFTDRLTAQPSDAMQSLIAAMADYRLEEPDVQQAAKVAYNAACAGYVTADDNAALSLYTALHNAVEQYKQTLDGQKYNVTFSDRNSVWQSGDTLYAENQYGRVYQDENGSGMLSLPAGSYTFT
;
A
#
# COMPACT_ATOMS: atom_id res chain seq x y z
N MET A 1 -31.35 -30.19 49.46
CA MET A 1 -30.99 -28.84 49.00
C MET A 1 -29.47 -28.58 48.81
N LYS A 2 -28.58 -29.24 49.58
CA LYS A 2 -27.12 -29.05 49.43
C LYS A 2 -26.50 -29.50 48.08
N GLN A 3 -26.96 -30.63 47.54
CA GLN A 3 -26.41 -31.13 46.24
C GLN A 3 -26.68 -30.25 45.01
N LYS A 4 -27.83 -29.54 44.95
CA LYS A 4 -28.16 -28.66 43.87
C LYS A 4 -27.25 -27.42 43.84
N LYS A 5 -26.86 -26.88 45.02
CA LYS A 5 -25.99 -25.74 45.15
C LYS A 5 -24.52 -26.06 44.71
N VAL A 6 -24.06 -27.27 45.03
CA VAL A 6 -22.70 -27.71 44.62
C VAL A 6 -22.61 -27.91 43.10
N ARG A 7 -23.67 -28.46 42.48
CA ARG A 7 -23.73 -28.62 41.01
C ARG A 7 -23.79 -27.27 40.31
N LEU A 8 -24.51 -26.30 40.84
CA LEU A 8 -24.61 -24.94 40.27
C LEU A 8 -23.25 -24.22 40.36
N LEU A 9 -22.53 -24.35 41.50
CA LEU A 9 -21.22 -23.76 41.71
C LEU A 9 -20.18 -24.37 40.77
N GLY A 10 -20.21 -25.70 40.58
CA GLY A 10 -19.34 -26.40 39.61
C GLY A 10 -19.56 -25.97 38.17
N LEU A 11 -20.85 -25.76 37.77
CA LEU A 11 -21.18 -25.28 36.44
C LEU A 11 -20.73 -23.84 36.20
N LEU A 12 -20.80 -22.98 37.22
CA LEU A 12 -20.37 -21.60 37.17
C LEU A 12 -18.82 -21.51 37.07
N LEU A 13 -18.12 -22.35 37.83
CA LEU A 13 -16.65 -22.44 37.78
C LEU A 13 -16.16 -22.97 36.43
N ALA A 14 -16.85 -23.98 35.84
CA ALA A 14 -16.53 -24.50 34.53
C ALA A 14 -16.78 -23.45 33.41
N ALA A 15 -17.83 -22.65 33.54
CA ALA A 15 -18.13 -21.57 32.60
C ALA A 15 -17.06 -20.45 32.65
N VAL A 16 -16.60 -20.09 33.84
CA VAL A 16 -15.52 -19.09 34.02
C VAL A 16 -14.19 -19.61 33.48
N LEU A 17 -13.88 -20.90 33.69
CA LEU A 17 -12.69 -21.52 33.13
C LEU A 17 -12.76 -21.65 31.60
N LEU A 18 -13.91 -21.94 31.01
CA LEU A 18 -14.10 -21.97 29.57
C LEU A 18 -13.98 -20.57 28.94
N LEU A 19 -14.49 -19.53 29.60
CA LEU A 19 -14.32 -18.14 29.17
C LEU A 19 -12.85 -17.67 29.28
N GLY A 20 -12.11 -18.15 30.28
CA GLY A 20 -10.67 -17.84 30.44
C GLY A 20 -9.76 -18.62 29.49
N CYS A 21 -10.26 -19.71 28.87
CA CYS A 21 -9.54 -20.52 27.89
C CYS A 21 -9.91 -20.16 26.43
N LEU A 22 -10.80 -19.19 26.21
CA LEU A 22 -10.93 -18.63 24.87
C LEU A 22 -9.58 -18.04 24.54
N PRO A 23 -8.88 -18.51 23.48
CA PRO A 23 -7.71 -17.81 23.03
C PRO A 23 -8.17 -16.38 22.79
N VAL A 24 -7.66 -15.43 23.56
CA VAL A 24 -7.61 -14.06 23.10
C VAL A 24 -6.81 -14.20 21.79
N GLN A 25 -7.54 -14.31 20.68
CA GLN A 25 -6.91 -14.06 19.40
C GLN A 25 -6.41 -12.64 19.56
N ALA A 26 -5.13 -12.53 19.94
CA ALA A 26 -4.41 -11.31 19.69
C ALA A 26 -4.75 -11.02 18.23
N LEU A 27 -5.54 -9.98 17.96
CA LEU A 27 -5.64 -9.47 16.61
C LEU A 27 -4.19 -9.33 16.20
N ALA A 28 -3.72 -10.26 15.38
CA ALA A 28 -2.39 -10.15 14.81
C ALA A 28 -2.40 -8.80 14.14
N ALA A 29 -1.64 -7.88 14.69
CA ALA A 29 -1.60 -6.53 14.19
C ALA A 29 -1.21 -6.67 12.72
N GLN A 30 -2.09 -6.24 11.83
CA GLN A 30 -1.93 -6.48 10.42
C GLN A 30 -0.85 -5.55 9.88
N SER A 31 0.12 -6.09 9.17
CA SER A 31 0.94 -5.29 8.28
C SER A 31 0.07 -4.68 7.19
N GLY A 32 0.41 -3.50 6.75
CA GLY A 32 -0.35 -2.79 5.74
C GLY A 32 0.47 -1.67 5.12
N TRP A 33 -0.21 -0.69 4.59
CA TRP A 33 0.42 0.48 4.01
C TRP A 33 -0.54 1.67 4.05
N PHE A 34 0.00 2.86 3.92
CA PHE A 34 -0.74 4.10 3.70
C PHE A 34 -0.06 4.91 2.58
N TYR A 35 -0.79 5.84 1.99
CA TYR A 35 -0.23 6.75 1.01
C TYR A 35 0.48 7.91 1.71
N LEU A 36 1.70 8.21 1.28
CA LEU A 36 2.47 9.37 1.70
C LEU A 36 2.56 10.37 0.56
N VAL A 37 2.41 11.64 0.86
CA VAL A 37 2.74 12.73 -0.05
C VAL A 37 3.31 13.90 0.75
N VAL A 38 4.35 14.53 0.20
CA VAL A 38 4.95 15.73 0.79
C VAL A 38 5.06 16.80 -0.26
N ASP A 39 4.42 17.93 -0.02
CA ASP A 39 4.67 19.15 -0.80
C ASP A 39 5.39 20.20 0.06
N TRP A 40 6.30 20.91 -0.59
CA TRP A 40 7.09 21.94 0.05
C TRP A 40 7.45 23.05 -0.94
N ASN A 41 7.25 24.29 -0.52
CA ASN A 41 7.54 25.47 -1.34
C ASN A 41 6.92 25.42 -2.75
N GLY A 42 5.67 24.95 -2.83
CA GLY A 42 4.90 24.91 -4.08
C GLY A 42 5.28 23.78 -5.04
N THR A 43 6.07 22.81 -4.59
CA THR A 43 6.45 21.63 -5.39
C THR A 43 6.29 20.34 -4.61
N LEU A 44 6.14 19.21 -5.29
CA LEU A 44 6.20 17.90 -4.64
C LEU A 44 7.64 17.61 -4.22
N LEU A 45 7.88 17.49 -2.92
CA LEU A 45 9.16 17.00 -2.37
C LEU A 45 9.19 15.47 -2.42
N ILE A 46 8.09 14.83 -2.00
CA ILE A 46 7.88 13.38 -2.15
C ILE A 46 6.58 13.22 -2.93
N ALA A 47 6.69 12.66 -4.15
CA ALA A 47 5.52 12.32 -4.94
C ALA A 47 4.75 11.20 -4.26
N PRO A 48 3.42 11.13 -4.41
CA PRO A 48 2.60 10.11 -3.76
C PRO A 48 3.18 8.72 -3.90
N GLU A 49 3.31 8.02 -2.77
CA GLU A 49 3.83 6.66 -2.71
C GLU A 49 3.17 5.85 -1.60
N ARG A 50 3.30 4.53 -1.65
CA ARG A 50 2.88 3.65 -0.56
C ARG A 50 4.00 3.48 0.45
N VAL A 51 3.70 3.73 1.71
CA VAL A 51 4.57 3.43 2.84
C VAL A 51 4.04 2.19 3.53
N ALA A 52 4.80 1.10 3.44
CA ALA A 52 4.48 -0.15 4.12
C ALA A 52 4.81 -0.04 5.61
N TYR A 53 4.02 -0.72 6.44
CA TYR A 53 4.30 -0.86 7.87
C TYR A 53 4.09 -2.29 8.35
N THR A 54 4.82 -2.65 9.39
CA THR A 54 4.60 -3.89 10.13
C THR A 54 3.66 -3.64 11.31
N ALA A 55 3.18 -4.74 11.87
CA ALA A 55 2.21 -4.76 12.95
C ALA A 55 2.54 -3.89 14.17
N ASP A 56 3.81 -3.77 14.50
CA ASP A 56 4.25 -3.12 15.73
C ASP A 56 4.84 -1.72 15.52
N GLN A 57 4.95 -1.29 14.26
CA GLN A 57 5.53 0.02 13.94
C GLN A 57 4.59 1.17 14.26
N THR A 58 5.15 2.26 14.77
CA THR A 58 4.50 3.57 14.77
C THR A 58 4.46 4.17 13.36
N ILE A 59 3.62 5.16 13.14
CA ILE A 59 3.60 5.90 11.87
C ILE A 59 4.98 6.51 11.58
N PHE A 60 5.63 7.08 12.59
CA PHE A 60 6.96 7.70 12.45
C PHE A 60 8.05 6.68 12.06
N GLU A 61 8.04 5.52 12.68
CA GLU A 61 8.96 4.43 12.33
C GLU A 61 8.74 3.93 10.90
N ALA A 62 7.47 3.79 10.47
CA ALA A 62 7.15 3.41 9.10
C ALA A 62 7.63 4.46 8.09
N LEU A 63 7.45 5.75 8.38
CA LEU A 63 7.95 6.84 7.55
C LEU A 63 9.46 6.77 7.39
N ASN A 64 10.23 6.60 8.47
CA ASN A 64 11.69 6.51 8.39
C ASN A 64 12.19 5.18 7.78
N ALA A 65 11.34 4.14 7.77
CA ALA A 65 11.63 2.87 7.07
C ALA A 65 11.36 2.94 5.56
N SER A 66 10.64 3.95 5.07
CA SER A 66 10.28 4.09 3.64
C SER A 66 11.45 4.52 2.74
N GLY A 67 12.60 4.83 3.33
CA GLY A 67 13.76 5.36 2.60
C GLY A 67 13.87 6.88 2.61
N HIS A 68 12.90 7.56 3.22
CA HIS A 68 12.91 8.99 3.47
C HIS A 68 13.37 9.30 4.91
N SER A 69 13.80 10.54 5.13
CA SER A 69 14.26 11.01 6.44
C SER A 69 13.27 12.02 7.01
N PHE A 70 12.65 11.68 8.12
CA PHE A 70 11.73 12.55 8.87
C PHE A 70 12.35 12.88 10.23
N GLY A 71 12.39 14.15 10.61
CA GLY A 71 13.02 14.57 11.85
C GLY A 71 12.59 15.94 12.35
N PRO A 72 13.06 16.30 13.57
CA PRO A 72 14.01 15.57 14.41
C PRO A 72 13.40 14.37 15.14
N ASP A 73 12.09 14.37 15.42
CA ASP A 73 11.40 13.30 16.15
C ASP A 73 9.90 13.26 15.76
N GLU A 74 9.18 12.28 16.30
CA GLU A 74 7.77 12.02 16.02
C GLU A 74 6.82 13.13 16.46
N ASN A 75 7.24 13.98 17.39
CA ASN A 75 6.40 15.07 17.90
C ASN A 75 6.60 16.36 17.10
N SER A 76 7.75 16.49 16.44
CA SER A 76 8.15 17.72 15.74
C SER A 76 8.86 17.41 14.43
N VAL A 77 8.10 17.11 13.37
CA VAL A 77 8.66 16.96 12.04
C VAL A 77 8.87 18.33 11.41
N THR A 78 10.09 18.82 11.54
CA THR A 78 10.53 20.08 10.95
C THR A 78 11.57 19.90 9.85
N GLN A 79 11.95 18.67 9.59
CA GLN A 79 12.88 18.30 8.53
C GLN A 79 12.38 17.06 7.79
N ILE A 80 12.33 17.13 6.47
CA ILE A 80 12.03 15.99 5.58
C ILE A 80 13.04 16.00 4.44
N ASP A 81 13.77 14.90 4.26
CA ASP A 81 14.80 14.71 3.22
C ASP A 81 15.77 15.90 3.13
N GLY A 82 16.23 16.39 4.28
CA GLY A 82 17.16 17.52 4.37
C GLY A 82 16.53 18.89 4.12
N LYS A 83 15.24 18.99 3.82
CA LYS A 83 14.52 20.26 3.75
C LYS A 83 13.97 20.62 5.11
N THR A 84 14.30 21.80 5.60
CA THR A 84 13.83 22.34 6.89
C THR A 84 12.68 23.30 6.64
N GLY A 85 11.57 23.10 7.38
CA GLY A 85 10.37 23.93 7.27
C GLY A 85 9.35 23.62 8.34
N ASN A 86 8.25 24.36 8.33
CA ASN A 86 7.10 24.06 9.16
C ASN A 86 6.14 23.18 8.37
N PHE A 87 6.32 21.86 8.50
CA PHE A 87 5.47 20.89 7.82
C PHE A 87 4.18 20.64 8.61
N ILE A 88 3.05 21.03 8.03
CA ILE A 88 1.72 20.77 8.55
C ILE A 88 1.31 19.37 8.10
N ARG A 89 0.92 18.54 9.07
CA ARG A 89 0.45 17.18 8.84
C ARG A 89 -1.06 17.15 8.67
N SER A 90 -1.54 16.29 7.80
CA SER A 90 -2.97 15.97 7.72
C SER A 90 -3.18 14.51 7.32
N ASP A 91 -4.16 13.89 7.95
CA ASP A 91 -4.72 12.59 7.59
C ASP A 91 -6.24 12.63 7.72
N GLU A 92 -6.95 11.59 7.32
CA GLU A 92 -8.42 11.53 7.41
C GLU A 92 -8.94 11.54 8.84
N THR A 93 -8.11 11.23 9.83
CA THR A 93 -8.51 11.22 11.24
C THR A 93 -8.38 12.60 11.90
N GLY A 94 -7.69 13.54 11.25
CA GLY A 94 -7.36 14.85 11.79
C GLY A 94 -6.36 14.81 12.96
N SER A 95 -5.76 13.64 13.21
CA SER A 95 -4.76 13.49 14.27
C SER A 95 -3.37 13.87 13.74
N HIS A 96 -2.59 14.52 14.59
CA HIS A 96 -1.20 14.87 14.28
C HIS A 96 -0.18 14.00 15.02
N ASP A 97 -0.64 12.94 15.67
CA ASP A 97 0.19 12.06 16.48
C ASP A 97 0.81 10.94 15.64
N LEU A 98 2.12 11.02 15.39
CA LEU A 98 2.89 10.02 14.65
C LEU A 98 3.42 8.87 15.54
N THR A 99 3.22 8.97 16.87
CA THR A 99 3.59 7.89 17.80
C THR A 99 2.57 6.76 17.81
N ARG A 100 1.40 6.97 17.19
CA ARG A 100 0.37 5.94 17.09
C ARG A 100 0.89 4.74 16.31
N ASN A 101 0.49 3.55 16.75
CA ASN A 101 0.72 2.33 15.98
C ASN A 101 0.04 2.44 14.60
N ALA A 102 0.78 2.23 13.53
CA ALA A 102 0.31 2.44 12.16
C ALA A 102 -0.90 1.55 11.81
N ALA A 103 -0.88 0.28 12.24
CA ALA A 103 -1.96 -0.66 12.00
C ALA A 103 -3.26 -0.28 12.73
N GLN A 104 -3.14 0.29 13.93
CA GLN A 104 -4.29 0.71 14.75
C GLN A 104 -4.81 2.10 14.37
N ALA A 105 -3.95 2.94 13.81
CA ALA A 105 -4.31 4.28 13.40
C ALA A 105 -5.34 4.29 12.26
N GLY A 106 -5.31 3.27 11.39
CA GLY A 106 -6.27 3.08 10.32
C GLY A 106 -6.21 4.19 9.26
N ILE A 107 -5.07 4.87 9.13
CA ILE A 107 -4.89 5.94 8.14
C ILE A 107 -4.73 5.35 6.75
N ARG A 108 -5.34 5.99 5.76
CA ARG A 108 -5.19 5.65 4.35
C ARG A 108 -4.20 6.55 3.64
N TYR A 109 -4.10 7.81 4.08
CA TYR A 109 -3.13 8.77 3.55
C TYR A 109 -2.54 9.63 4.68
N LEU A 110 -1.33 10.11 4.45
CA LEU A 110 -0.63 11.07 5.29
C LEU A 110 0.03 12.12 4.39
N CYS A 111 -0.39 13.36 4.59
CA CYS A 111 0.12 14.49 3.83
C CYS A 111 0.96 15.41 4.72
N PHE A 112 2.08 15.89 4.19
CA PHE A 112 2.86 16.95 4.78
C PHE A 112 2.93 18.12 3.79
N THR A 113 2.68 19.32 4.29
CA THR A 113 2.73 20.53 3.47
C THR A 113 3.26 21.70 4.30
N ASP A 114 3.90 22.68 3.67
CA ASP A 114 4.29 23.94 4.29
C ASP A 114 3.21 25.04 4.17
N ARG A 115 2.06 24.68 3.63
CA ARG A 115 0.92 25.59 3.41
C ARG A 115 -0.25 25.20 4.30
N LEU A 116 -1.01 26.21 4.72
CA LEU A 116 -2.32 25.98 5.35
C LEU A 116 -3.28 25.45 4.28
N THR A 117 -3.51 24.18 4.29
CA THR A 117 -4.49 23.53 3.41
C THR A 117 -5.55 22.81 4.23
N ALA A 118 -6.76 22.73 3.70
CA ALA A 118 -7.74 21.79 4.19
C ALA A 118 -7.26 20.34 3.98
N GLN A 119 -7.91 19.40 4.67
CA GLN A 119 -7.70 17.98 4.36
C GLN A 119 -7.94 17.73 2.88
N PRO A 120 -7.18 16.81 2.24
CA PRO A 120 -7.39 16.47 0.85
C PRO A 120 -8.84 16.04 0.61
N SER A 121 -9.48 16.65 -0.39
CA SER A 121 -10.79 16.24 -0.86
C SER A 121 -10.79 14.83 -1.42
N ASP A 122 -11.95 14.24 -1.65
CA ASP A 122 -12.07 12.91 -2.26
C ASP A 122 -11.40 12.85 -3.65
N ALA A 123 -11.44 13.95 -4.42
CA ALA A 123 -10.76 14.06 -5.70
C ALA A 123 -9.23 14.02 -5.53
N MET A 124 -8.70 14.76 -4.56
CA MET A 124 -7.27 14.73 -4.24
C MET A 124 -6.82 13.38 -3.70
N GLN A 125 -7.61 12.75 -2.84
CA GLN A 125 -7.31 11.38 -2.35
C GLN A 125 -7.24 10.38 -3.49
N SER A 126 -8.17 10.46 -4.45
CA SER A 126 -8.15 9.60 -5.64
C SER A 126 -6.91 9.84 -6.50
N LEU A 127 -6.50 11.09 -6.66
CA LEU A 127 -5.29 11.45 -7.39
C LEU A 127 -4.03 10.93 -6.67
N ILE A 128 -3.93 11.11 -5.35
CA ILE A 128 -2.83 10.58 -4.53
C ILE A 128 -2.71 9.06 -4.73
N ALA A 129 -3.82 8.34 -4.60
CA ALA A 129 -3.84 6.89 -4.78
C ALA A 129 -3.37 6.48 -6.18
N ALA A 130 -3.93 7.09 -7.23
CA ALA A 130 -3.56 6.77 -8.61
C ALA A 130 -2.08 7.05 -8.91
N MET A 131 -1.52 8.15 -8.37
CA MET A 131 -0.11 8.48 -8.54
C MET A 131 0.80 7.50 -7.81
N ALA A 132 0.45 7.12 -6.57
CA ALA A 132 1.23 6.16 -5.78
C ALA A 132 1.18 4.76 -6.41
N ASP A 133 0.03 4.34 -6.88
CA ASP A 133 -0.15 3.04 -7.50
C ASP A 133 0.56 2.94 -8.84
N TYR A 134 0.57 4.02 -9.64
CA TYR A 134 1.33 4.08 -10.87
C TYR A 134 2.83 3.81 -10.64
N ARG A 135 3.41 4.27 -9.55
CA ARG A 135 4.83 4.01 -9.22
C ARG A 135 5.15 2.54 -8.96
N LEU A 136 4.15 1.74 -8.63
CA LEU A 136 4.27 0.29 -8.46
C LEU A 136 4.09 -0.47 -9.79
N GLU A 137 3.58 0.19 -10.83
CA GLU A 137 3.30 -0.40 -12.14
C GLU A 137 4.25 0.19 -13.19
N GLU A 138 5.26 -0.54 -13.57
CA GLU A 138 6.18 -0.35 -14.73
C GLU A 138 6.17 1.03 -15.44
N PRO A 139 6.61 2.13 -14.80
CA PRO A 139 6.50 3.46 -15.39
C PRO A 139 7.32 3.64 -16.68
N ASP A 140 8.34 2.82 -16.92
CA ASP A 140 9.26 3.03 -18.04
C ASP A 140 8.75 2.49 -19.38
N VAL A 141 7.73 1.63 -19.36
CA VAL A 141 7.17 0.99 -20.58
C VAL A 141 5.91 1.71 -21.08
N GLN A 142 5.35 2.61 -20.26
CA GLN A 142 4.04 3.22 -20.51
C GLN A 142 4.15 4.71 -20.85
N GLN A 143 4.54 5.04 -22.07
CA GLN A 143 4.76 6.45 -22.42
C GLN A 143 3.54 7.35 -22.15
N ALA A 144 2.31 6.92 -22.46
CA ALA A 144 1.11 7.71 -22.22
C ALA A 144 0.82 7.88 -20.72
N ALA A 145 0.95 6.80 -19.93
CA ALA A 145 0.79 6.85 -18.49
C ALA A 145 1.88 7.69 -17.81
N LYS A 146 3.13 7.62 -18.30
CA LYS A 146 4.23 8.47 -17.85
C LYS A 146 3.98 9.96 -18.09
N VAL A 147 3.45 10.30 -19.25
CA VAL A 147 3.06 11.69 -19.56
C VAL A 147 1.95 12.16 -18.62
N ALA A 148 0.92 11.35 -18.40
CA ALA A 148 -0.18 11.67 -17.49
C ALA A 148 0.30 11.78 -16.02
N TYR A 149 1.21 10.89 -15.58
CA TYR A 149 1.81 10.95 -14.27
C TYR A 149 2.64 12.22 -14.06
N ASN A 150 3.48 12.58 -15.04
CA ASN A 150 4.27 13.80 -14.96
C ASN A 150 3.37 15.06 -14.93
N ALA A 151 2.27 15.06 -15.67
CA ALA A 151 1.27 16.12 -15.60
C ALA A 151 0.58 16.19 -14.23
N ALA A 152 0.28 15.01 -13.62
CA ALA A 152 -0.25 14.94 -12.28
C ALA A 152 0.74 15.49 -11.25
N CYS A 153 2.01 15.13 -11.33
CA CYS A 153 3.05 15.67 -10.45
C CYS A 153 3.18 17.20 -10.57
N ALA A 154 3.16 17.73 -11.79
CA ALA A 154 3.28 19.16 -12.03
C ALA A 154 2.04 19.95 -11.56
N GLY A 155 0.86 19.36 -11.68
CA GLY A 155 -0.41 20.00 -11.34
C GLY A 155 -0.85 19.82 -9.89
N TYR A 156 -0.36 18.80 -9.19
CA TYR A 156 -0.85 18.37 -7.87
C TYR A 156 -0.97 19.53 -6.86
N VAL A 157 0.10 20.31 -6.73
CA VAL A 157 0.20 21.33 -5.67
C VAL A 157 -0.78 22.50 -5.86
N THR A 158 -1.19 22.77 -7.09
CA THR A 158 -2.10 23.88 -7.44
C THR A 158 -3.50 23.42 -7.84
N ALA A 159 -3.75 22.10 -7.87
CA ALA A 159 -5.03 21.57 -8.27
C ALA A 159 -6.14 21.93 -7.27
N ASP A 160 -7.24 22.46 -7.78
CA ASP A 160 -8.54 22.38 -7.12
C ASP A 160 -9.18 21.00 -7.39
N ASP A 161 -10.36 20.76 -6.84
CA ASP A 161 -11.07 19.48 -6.98
C ASP A 161 -11.33 19.07 -8.44
N ASN A 162 -11.64 20.02 -9.30
CA ASN A 162 -11.91 19.76 -10.71
C ASN A 162 -10.61 19.41 -11.46
N ALA A 163 -9.55 20.14 -11.19
CA ALA A 163 -8.23 19.85 -11.75
C ALA A 163 -7.71 18.50 -11.24
N ALA A 164 -7.85 18.20 -9.95
CA ALA A 164 -7.46 16.91 -9.37
C ALA A 164 -8.22 15.74 -10.00
N LEU A 165 -9.54 15.87 -10.18
CA LEU A 165 -10.36 14.87 -10.86
C LEU A 165 -9.94 14.68 -12.33
N SER A 166 -9.59 15.76 -13.02
CA SER A 166 -9.12 15.71 -14.40
C SER A 166 -7.77 15.01 -14.52
N LEU A 167 -6.82 15.31 -13.64
CA LEU A 167 -5.50 14.66 -13.57
C LEU A 167 -5.63 13.18 -13.22
N TYR A 168 -6.47 12.85 -12.22
CA TYR A 168 -6.80 11.48 -11.88
C TYR A 168 -7.34 10.70 -13.07
N THR A 169 -8.35 11.27 -13.75
CA THR A 169 -9.00 10.60 -14.88
C THR A 169 -8.02 10.36 -16.03
N ALA A 170 -7.16 11.33 -16.33
CA ALA A 170 -6.15 11.18 -17.36
C ALA A 170 -5.14 10.07 -17.03
N LEU A 171 -4.63 10.05 -15.80
CA LEU A 171 -3.67 9.03 -15.35
C LEU A 171 -4.33 7.64 -15.31
N HIS A 172 -5.51 7.53 -14.69
CA HIS A 172 -6.24 6.28 -14.57
C HIS A 172 -6.54 5.67 -15.95
N ASN A 173 -7.08 6.46 -16.87
CA ASN A 173 -7.39 5.97 -18.22
C ASN A 173 -6.12 5.53 -18.98
N ALA A 174 -5.02 6.26 -18.84
CA ALA A 174 -3.76 5.88 -19.49
C ALA A 174 -3.21 4.55 -18.96
N VAL A 175 -3.29 4.34 -17.65
CA VAL A 175 -2.89 3.08 -17.00
C VAL A 175 -3.80 1.93 -17.42
N GLU A 176 -5.11 2.12 -17.41
CA GLU A 176 -6.05 1.08 -17.82
C GLU A 176 -5.93 0.70 -19.31
N GLN A 177 -5.70 1.67 -20.19
CA GLN A 177 -5.41 1.39 -21.60
C GLN A 177 -4.15 0.53 -21.74
N TYR A 178 -3.11 0.82 -20.97
CA TYR A 178 -1.91 0.01 -21.00
C TYR A 178 -2.16 -1.41 -20.51
N LYS A 179 -2.88 -1.58 -19.39
CA LYS A 179 -3.25 -2.90 -18.86
C LYS A 179 -4.00 -3.73 -19.91
N GLN A 180 -4.95 -3.11 -20.63
CA GLN A 180 -5.67 -3.76 -21.71
C GLN A 180 -4.72 -4.19 -22.86
N THR A 181 -3.72 -3.39 -23.18
CA THR A 181 -2.71 -3.73 -24.20
C THR A 181 -1.86 -4.93 -23.75
N LEU A 182 -1.45 -4.98 -22.49
CA LEU A 182 -0.70 -6.10 -21.93
C LEU A 182 -1.53 -7.40 -21.92
N ASP A 183 -2.79 -7.30 -21.56
CA ASP A 183 -3.69 -8.48 -21.57
C ASP A 183 -3.96 -9.00 -22.99
N GLY A 184 -3.80 -8.14 -24.01
CA GLY A 184 -3.94 -8.52 -25.42
C GLY A 184 -2.70 -9.20 -26.04
N GLN A 185 -1.52 -8.96 -25.50
CA GLN A 185 -0.24 -9.50 -26.03
C GLN A 185 0.40 -10.43 -25.02
N LYS A 186 -0.10 -11.67 -24.95
CA LYS A 186 0.50 -12.71 -24.10
C LYS A 186 1.36 -13.66 -24.93
N TYR A 187 2.49 -14.05 -24.38
CA TYR A 187 3.41 -15.00 -24.95
C TYR A 187 3.38 -16.30 -24.13
N ASN A 188 3.25 -17.43 -24.81
CA ASN A 188 3.34 -18.72 -24.15
C ASN A 188 4.81 -19.05 -23.88
N VAL A 189 5.14 -19.14 -22.59
CA VAL A 189 6.46 -19.54 -22.11
C VAL A 189 6.36 -20.97 -21.61
N THR A 190 7.12 -21.89 -22.24
CA THR A 190 7.17 -23.30 -21.82
C THR A 190 8.46 -23.55 -21.05
N PHE A 191 8.33 -24.13 -19.89
CA PHE A 191 9.46 -24.61 -19.11
C PHE A 191 9.79 -26.05 -19.49
N SER A 192 11.05 -26.27 -19.87
CA SER A 192 11.59 -27.62 -20.02
C SER A 192 12.89 -27.72 -19.24
N ASP A 193 12.93 -28.54 -18.22
CA ASP A 193 14.18 -28.94 -17.61
C ASP A 193 14.74 -30.13 -18.37
N ARG A 194 16.02 -30.06 -18.73
CA ARG A 194 16.71 -31.17 -19.43
C ARG A 194 16.91 -32.42 -18.55
N ASN A 195 16.79 -32.27 -17.22
CA ASN A 195 17.16 -33.30 -16.24
C ASN A 195 16.02 -33.73 -15.32
N SER A 196 14.91 -33.02 -15.26
CA SER A 196 13.75 -33.40 -14.47
C SER A 196 12.49 -33.33 -15.32
N VAL A 197 11.70 -34.37 -15.21
CA VAL A 197 10.35 -34.35 -15.76
C VAL A 197 9.49 -33.58 -14.82
N TRP A 198 8.91 -32.51 -15.30
CA TRP A 198 7.85 -31.77 -14.61
C TRP A 198 6.79 -32.76 -14.13
N GLN A 199 6.55 -32.83 -12.81
CA GLN A 199 5.62 -33.82 -12.26
C GLN A 199 4.21 -33.26 -12.19
N SER A 200 3.22 -34.12 -12.40
CA SER A 200 1.82 -33.74 -12.22
C SER A 200 1.57 -33.30 -10.78
N GLY A 201 1.23 -32.04 -10.58
CA GLY A 201 1.05 -31.43 -9.27
C GLY A 201 2.07 -30.33 -8.93
N ASP A 202 3.15 -30.20 -9.70
CA ASP A 202 4.06 -29.07 -9.57
C ASP A 202 3.37 -27.80 -10.11
N THR A 203 3.54 -26.71 -9.42
CA THR A 203 2.97 -25.43 -9.83
C THR A 203 4.09 -24.46 -10.16
N LEU A 204 4.08 -23.96 -11.39
CA LEU A 204 5.02 -22.95 -11.85
C LEU A 204 4.49 -21.58 -11.50
N TYR A 205 5.35 -20.77 -10.90
CA TYR A 205 5.09 -19.36 -10.66
C TYR A 205 6.07 -18.50 -11.44
N ALA A 206 5.59 -17.37 -11.94
CA ALA A 206 6.42 -16.33 -12.53
C ALA A 206 6.10 -15.02 -11.85
N GLU A 207 7.09 -14.41 -11.22
CA GLU A 207 6.97 -13.09 -10.63
C GLU A 207 7.69 -12.08 -11.51
N ASN A 208 6.98 -11.01 -11.93
CA ASN A 208 7.63 -9.95 -12.68
C ASN A 208 8.43 -9.03 -11.74
N GLN A 209 9.28 -8.17 -12.30
CA GLN A 209 10.10 -7.21 -11.55
C GLN A 209 9.30 -6.25 -10.66
N TYR A 210 7.98 -6.25 -10.73
CA TYR A 210 7.04 -5.40 -10.00
C TYR A 210 6.24 -6.18 -8.95
N GLY A 211 6.58 -7.45 -8.72
CA GLY A 211 5.92 -8.29 -7.71
C GLY A 211 4.59 -8.90 -8.14
N ARG A 212 4.19 -8.77 -9.43
CA ARG A 212 2.99 -9.46 -9.92
C ARG A 212 3.30 -10.93 -10.18
N VAL A 213 2.52 -11.80 -9.55
CA VAL A 213 2.67 -13.25 -9.68
C VAL A 213 1.66 -13.81 -10.69
N TYR A 214 2.16 -14.64 -11.59
CA TYR A 214 1.39 -15.47 -12.54
C TYR A 214 1.59 -16.92 -12.15
N GLN A 215 0.52 -17.71 -12.23
CA GLN A 215 0.51 -19.11 -11.83
C GLN A 215 0.06 -20.00 -12.98
N ASP A 216 0.73 -21.15 -13.16
CA ASP A 216 0.23 -22.21 -14.01
C ASP A 216 -0.87 -23.00 -13.28
N GLU A 217 -2.12 -22.62 -13.52
CA GLU A 217 -3.28 -23.23 -12.86
C GLU A 217 -3.50 -24.71 -13.21
N ASN A 218 -2.86 -25.21 -14.28
CA ASN A 218 -3.08 -26.55 -14.80
C ASN A 218 -1.88 -27.50 -14.59
N GLY A 219 -0.78 -27.03 -13.99
CA GLY A 219 0.44 -27.82 -13.84
C GLY A 219 1.04 -28.27 -15.17
N SER A 220 0.83 -27.49 -16.21
CA SER A 220 1.24 -27.83 -17.59
C SER A 220 2.70 -27.49 -17.90
N GLY A 221 3.37 -26.76 -16.99
CA GLY A 221 4.69 -26.16 -17.24
C GLY A 221 4.64 -25.03 -18.28
N MET A 222 3.44 -24.48 -18.54
CA MET A 222 3.22 -23.39 -19.49
C MET A 222 2.57 -22.19 -18.79
N LEU A 223 3.16 -21.01 -18.98
CA LEU A 223 2.59 -19.75 -18.54
C LEU A 223 2.33 -18.85 -19.74
N SER A 224 1.19 -18.19 -19.74
CA SER A 224 0.87 -17.13 -20.70
C SER A 224 1.18 -15.77 -20.07
N LEU A 225 2.32 -15.18 -20.45
CA LEU A 225 2.88 -13.99 -19.81
C LEU A 225 2.89 -12.80 -20.77
N PRO A 226 2.59 -11.58 -20.29
CA PRO A 226 2.93 -10.36 -21.02
C PRO A 226 4.43 -10.28 -21.32
N ALA A 227 4.84 -9.40 -22.25
CA ALA A 227 6.25 -9.11 -22.44
C ALA A 227 6.85 -8.50 -21.17
N GLY A 228 8.01 -9.00 -20.72
CA GLY A 228 8.64 -8.50 -19.49
C GLY A 228 9.78 -9.40 -19.00
N SER A 229 10.35 -8.99 -17.85
CA SER A 229 11.35 -9.79 -17.12
C SER A 229 10.67 -10.50 -15.94
N TYR A 230 11.00 -11.78 -15.77
CA TYR A 230 10.35 -12.62 -14.77
C TYR A 230 11.37 -13.45 -13.99
N THR A 231 11.09 -13.64 -12.71
CA THR A 231 11.72 -14.68 -11.88
C THR A 231 10.75 -15.86 -11.79
N PHE A 232 11.23 -17.04 -12.04
CA PHE A 232 10.42 -18.26 -12.02
C PHE A 232 10.77 -19.11 -10.80
N THR A 233 9.73 -19.65 -10.13
CA THR A 233 9.85 -20.55 -8.97
C THR A 233 8.84 -21.69 -9.05
#